data_9a79e81f6537ad688096f3b905cd9f41
#
_entry.id   9a79e81f6537ad688096f3b905cd9f41
#
_cell.length_a   1.000
_cell.length_b   1.000
_cell.length_c   1.000
_cell.angle_alpha   90.00
_cell.angle_beta   90.00
_cell.angle_gamma   90.00
#
_symmetry.space_group_name_H-M   'P 1'
#
loop_
_entity.id
_entity.type
_entity.pdbx_description
1 polymer ?
#
loop_
_entity_poly.entity_id
_entity_poly.type
_entity_poly.pdbx_seq_one_letter_code
_entity_poly.pdbx_strand_id
1 'polypeptide(L)'
;MNLLKKQSEGDVNISPRREKWQAANLDPQTRALLDEDARYFLHQSLSTPCLNVMRSCDGIYIEDLQGRRYMDFHGNNVHQVGFSNPDVIAAIKTQLDELSFCTRRYTNRVAVDLAKKLTEIAPGDLNKVLFCPGGTSAVGIALKLARLATGRHKTISMWDSFHGASLDTISIGGEATFRQGIGPLLPGAEHVPPSDEYRCLWGCNERGGCDLKCASYVEYVLEKEGDIAAVIAEPVRSTPYIPRPEYWQTIREACDRHGALLIFDEIPHALGRTGKMFTCENFGVVPDILVIGKGLGGGVFPLAAIIAREDLDVAADRALGHYTHEKNPVACAAALATIAYIEEHNLAEHAREMGSYAVERMQAMMEKYPLIGDVRGLGLLMGMELVRDKTTRERATDEAEAVMYSALS
;
A
#
# COMPACT_ATOMS: atom_id res chain seq x y z
N MET A 1 17.29 8.93 -25.12
CA MET A 1 16.43 9.94 -24.51
C MET A 1 16.59 9.81 -23.00
N ASN A 2 17.03 10.87 -22.32
CA ASN A 2 17.45 10.77 -20.92
C ASN A 2 16.19 10.56 -20.04
N LEU A 3 15.92 9.35 -19.60
CA LEU A 3 14.76 8.96 -18.77
C LEU A 3 14.69 9.75 -17.45
N LEU A 4 15.85 10.19 -16.93
CA LEU A 4 15.97 11.01 -15.72
C LEU A 4 15.23 12.37 -15.82
N LYS A 5 14.96 12.87 -17.03
CA LYS A 5 14.22 14.14 -17.22
C LYS A 5 12.72 14.06 -16.95
N LYS A 6 12.17 12.85 -16.72
CA LYS A 6 10.73 12.65 -16.45
C LYS A 6 10.43 12.19 -15.03
N GLN A 7 11.46 11.92 -14.23
CA GLN A 7 11.30 11.46 -12.85
C GLN A 7 11.25 12.68 -11.90
N SER A 8 10.39 12.58 -10.90
CA SER A 8 10.27 13.58 -9.84
C SER A 8 11.30 13.33 -8.72
N GLU A 9 11.48 14.30 -7.83
CA GLU A 9 12.26 14.11 -6.59
C GLU A 9 11.77 12.89 -5.80
N GLY A 10 10.46 12.69 -5.75
CA GLY A 10 9.87 11.53 -5.07
C GLY A 10 10.28 10.18 -5.65
N ASP A 11 10.68 10.15 -6.93
CA ASP A 11 11.09 8.91 -7.60
C ASP A 11 12.59 8.62 -7.43
N VAL A 12 13.43 9.65 -7.42
CA VAL A 12 14.90 9.47 -7.55
C VAL A 12 15.71 9.94 -6.35
N ASN A 13 15.10 10.60 -5.37
CA ASN A 13 15.78 11.18 -4.20
C ASN A 13 16.93 12.16 -4.56
N ILE A 14 16.88 12.78 -5.72
CA ILE A 14 17.90 13.70 -6.21
C ILE A 14 17.22 14.86 -6.91
N SER A 15 17.41 16.08 -6.37
CA SER A 15 17.01 17.31 -7.05
C SER A 15 17.83 18.51 -6.57
N PRO A 16 17.91 19.60 -7.36
CA PRO A 16 18.53 20.85 -6.91
C PRO A 16 17.82 21.46 -5.69
N ARG A 17 16.51 21.22 -5.50
CA ARG A 17 15.77 21.68 -4.33
C ARG A 17 16.15 20.90 -3.08
N ARG A 18 16.35 19.59 -3.20
CA ARG A 18 16.84 18.73 -2.13
C ARG A 18 18.21 19.19 -1.65
N GLU A 19 19.15 19.37 -2.55
CA GLU A 19 20.51 19.88 -2.23
C GLU A 19 20.45 21.26 -1.54
N LYS A 20 19.63 22.16 -2.06
CA LYS A 20 19.44 23.48 -1.46
C LYS A 20 18.84 23.40 -0.06
N TRP A 21 17.83 22.56 0.12
CA TRP A 21 17.19 22.36 1.43
C TRP A 21 18.18 21.77 2.43
N GLN A 22 18.92 20.73 2.06
CA GLN A 22 19.95 20.12 2.91
C GLN A 22 21.05 21.14 3.25
N ALA A 23 21.49 21.94 2.27
CA ALA A 23 22.50 22.97 2.50
C ALA A 23 22.05 24.04 3.51
N ALA A 24 20.79 24.40 3.52
CA ALA A 24 20.23 25.41 4.41
C ALA A 24 19.87 24.87 5.81
N ASN A 25 19.50 23.60 5.92
CA ASN A 25 18.84 23.06 7.10
C ASN A 25 19.66 22.05 7.89
N LEU A 26 20.65 21.38 7.31
CA LEU A 26 21.40 20.34 8.00
C LEU A 26 22.69 20.88 8.60
N ASP A 27 22.94 20.49 9.85
CA ASP A 27 24.19 20.79 10.54
C ASP A 27 25.34 19.84 10.11
N PRO A 28 26.60 20.12 10.49
CA PRO A 28 27.72 19.28 10.13
C PRO A 28 27.63 17.84 10.65
N GLN A 29 27.05 17.62 11.84
CA GLN A 29 26.90 16.27 12.43
C GLN A 29 25.91 15.43 11.59
N THR A 30 24.77 16.00 11.24
CA THR A 30 23.76 15.34 10.41
C THR A 30 24.34 14.99 9.03
N ARG A 31 25.10 15.92 8.42
CA ARG A 31 25.74 15.69 7.12
C ARG A 31 26.77 14.56 7.19
N ALA A 32 27.61 14.55 8.23
CA ALA A 32 28.60 13.50 8.42
C ALA A 32 27.94 12.11 8.52
N LEU A 33 26.80 11.99 9.21
CA LEU A 33 26.07 10.72 9.31
C LEU A 33 25.40 10.32 7.97
N LEU A 34 24.90 11.27 7.19
CA LEU A 34 24.40 11.01 5.83
C LEU A 34 25.52 10.56 4.87
N ASP A 35 26.74 11.11 5.02
CA ASP A 35 27.91 10.68 4.27
C ASP A 35 28.34 9.24 4.66
N GLU A 36 28.19 8.89 5.95
CA GLU A 36 28.43 7.51 6.41
C GLU A 36 27.34 6.56 5.87
N ASP A 37 26.06 6.93 5.92
CA ASP A 37 24.96 6.17 5.32
C ASP A 37 25.24 5.88 3.84
N ALA A 38 25.56 6.91 3.08
CA ALA A 38 25.88 6.78 1.64
C ALA A 38 27.13 5.91 1.38
N ARG A 39 28.05 5.78 2.35
CA ARG A 39 29.26 4.94 2.23
C ARG A 39 28.96 3.46 2.43
N TYR A 40 28.04 3.13 3.34
CA TYR A 40 27.82 1.76 3.78
C TYR A 40 26.58 1.10 3.18
N PHE A 41 25.59 1.87 2.73
CA PHE A 41 24.39 1.34 2.10
C PHE A 41 24.48 1.39 0.56
N LEU A 42 23.86 0.42 -0.09
CA LEU A 42 23.68 0.48 -1.53
C LEU A 42 22.74 1.63 -1.89
N HIS A 43 23.10 2.41 -2.89
CA HIS A 43 22.25 3.48 -3.40
C HIS A 43 21.09 2.89 -4.19
N GLN A 44 19.89 3.36 -3.92
CA GLN A 44 18.67 3.04 -4.65
C GLN A 44 17.66 4.18 -4.55
N SER A 45 16.81 4.32 -5.54
CA SER A 45 15.69 5.28 -5.51
C SER A 45 14.83 5.07 -4.25
N LEU A 46 14.26 6.15 -3.74
CA LEU A 46 13.37 6.18 -2.56
C LEU A 46 14.02 5.75 -1.23
N SER A 47 15.35 5.63 -1.19
CA SER A 47 16.09 5.26 0.00
C SER A 47 17.40 6.06 0.08
N THR A 48 18.54 5.51 -0.34
CA THR A 48 19.85 6.15 -0.26
C THR A 48 20.22 6.84 -1.58
N PRO A 49 20.56 8.14 -1.59
CA PRO A 49 20.88 9.01 -0.45
C PRO A 49 19.64 9.49 0.33
N CYS A 50 19.74 9.48 1.66
CA CYS A 50 18.68 9.91 2.55
C CYS A 50 18.53 11.43 2.61
N LEU A 51 17.32 11.92 2.94
CA LEU A 51 17.05 13.36 3.04
C LEU A 51 17.60 13.97 4.33
N ASN A 52 17.36 13.31 5.45
CA ASN A 52 17.70 13.78 6.81
C ASN A 52 17.91 12.57 7.73
N VAL A 53 18.28 12.79 8.98
CA VAL A 53 18.50 11.78 9.99
C VAL A 53 17.48 11.93 11.11
N MET A 54 16.70 10.88 11.37
CA MET A 54 15.69 10.87 12.43
C MET A 54 16.29 10.30 13.73
N ARG A 55 15.92 10.89 14.86
CA ARG A 55 16.33 10.50 16.22
C ARG A 55 15.22 9.76 16.96
N SER A 56 13.99 10.22 16.80
CA SER A 56 12.83 9.68 17.52
C SER A 56 11.55 9.85 16.74
N CYS A 57 10.51 9.13 17.16
CA CYS A 57 9.15 9.30 16.67
C CYS A 57 8.14 9.07 17.79
N ASP A 58 7.03 9.80 17.76
CA ASP A 58 5.96 9.72 18.74
C ASP A 58 4.63 10.23 18.18
N GLY A 59 3.56 9.44 18.28
CA GLY A 59 2.24 9.78 17.75
C GLY A 59 2.28 10.09 16.26
N ILE A 60 2.03 11.33 15.88
CA ILE A 60 2.07 11.80 14.48
C ILE A 60 3.41 12.46 14.09
N TYR A 61 4.36 12.51 14.99
CA TYR A 61 5.60 13.25 14.80
C TYR A 61 6.80 12.34 14.62
N ILE A 62 7.71 12.76 13.73
CA ILE A 62 9.10 12.31 13.68
C ILE A 62 10.00 13.48 14.07
N GLU A 63 11.13 13.21 14.71
CA GLU A 63 12.07 14.19 15.19
C GLU A 63 13.47 13.94 14.67
N ASP A 64 14.12 14.96 14.09
CA ASP A 64 15.48 14.86 13.57
C ASP A 64 16.55 15.02 14.67
N LEU A 65 17.83 14.83 14.30
CA LEU A 65 18.94 14.98 15.22
C LEU A 65 19.07 16.38 15.84
N GLN A 66 18.53 17.41 15.16
CA GLN A 66 18.57 18.80 15.61
C GLN A 66 17.37 19.14 16.51
N GLY A 67 16.47 18.18 16.78
CA GLY A 67 15.29 18.34 17.62
C GLY A 67 14.10 19.00 16.93
N ARG A 68 14.14 19.14 15.60
CA ARG A 68 12.98 19.62 14.83
C ARG A 68 11.96 18.52 14.67
N ARG A 69 10.71 18.82 14.90
CA ARG A 69 9.59 17.89 14.81
C ARG A 69 8.80 18.14 13.53
N TYR A 70 8.50 17.05 12.81
CA TYR A 70 7.70 17.07 11.59
C TYR A 70 6.47 16.22 11.81
N MET A 71 5.29 16.73 11.40
CA MET A 71 4.10 15.88 11.29
C MET A 71 4.27 14.97 10.08
N ASP A 72 4.24 13.67 10.31
CA ASP A 72 4.37 12.70 9.25
C ASP A 72 3.01 12.25 8.73
N PHE A 73 2.60 12.80 7.59
CA PHE A 73 1.36 12.41 6.90
C PHE A 73 1.51 11.19 5.99
N HIS A 74 2.71 10.64 5.86
CA HIS A 74 2.99 9.50 4.99
C HIS A 74 3.30 8.21 5.77
N GLY A 75 4.30 8.24 6.65
CA GLY A 75 4.71 7.13 7.55
C GLY A 75 4.87 5.78 6.86
N ASN A 76 5.18 5.74 5.56
CA ASN A 76 5.17 4.53 4.75
C ASN A 76 3.90 3.67 4.94
N ASN A 77 2.79 4.28 5.36
CA ASN A 77 1.51 3.64 5.67
C ASN A 77 1.58 2.57 6.79
N VAL A 78 2.46 2.75 7.80
CA VAL A 78 2.59 1.81 8.93
C VAL A 78 2.00 2.33 10.24
N HIS A 79 1.68 3.62 10.34
CA HIS A 79 1.34 4.33 11.58
C HIS A 79 -0.16 4.50 11.80
N GLN A 80 -0.96 3.45 11.60
CA GLN A 80 -2.41 3.46 11.81
C GLN A 80 -2.81 3.83 13.25
N VAL A 81 -1.95 3.49 14.21
CA VAL A 81 -2.13 3.80 15.64
C VAL A 81 -1.12 4.83 16.15
N GLY A 82 -0.46 5.55 15.23
CA GLY A 82 0.64 6.46 15.55
C GLY A 82 1.97 5.73 15.77
N PHE A 83 3.06 6.51 15.79
CA PHE A 83 4.38 6.00 16.13
C PHE A 83 4.50 5.74 17.63
N SER A 84 5.29 4.75 17.99
CA SER A 84 5.62 4.41 19.40
C SER A 84 4.39 4.22 20.30
N ASN A 85 3.30 3.67 19.76
CA ASN A 85 2.08 3.45 20.52
C ASN A 85 2.38 2.62 21.77
N PRO A 86 2.03 3.10 22.99
CA PRO A 86 2.42 2.49 24.25
C PRO A 86 1.84 1.09 24.44
N ASP A 87 0.63 0.82 23.97
CA ASP A 87 -0.03 -0.49 24.13
C ASP A 87 0.61 -1.54 23.23
N VAL A 88 0.98 -1.15 22.00
CA VAL A 88 1.73 -2.01 21.08
C VAL A 88 3.12 -2.32 21.65
N ILE A 89 3.83 -1.30 22.15
CA ILE A 89 5.15 -1.48 22.76
C ILE A 89 5.10 -2.36 24.01
N ALA A 90 4.08 -2.21 24.86
CA ALA A 90 3.87 -3.03 26.04
C ALA A 90 3.63 -4.51 25.66
N ALA A 91 2.75 -4.76 24.68
CA ALA A 91 2.47 -6.11 24.18
C ALA A 91 3.74 -6.79 23.63
N ILE A 92 4.55 -6.05 22.86
CA ILE A 92 5.83 -6.54 22.34
C ILE A 92 6.79 -6.93 23.47
N LYS A 93 6.97 -6.07 24.47
CA LYS A 93 7.86 -6.33 25.61
C LYS A 93 7.42 -7.57 26.40
N THR A 94 6.13 -7.67 26.71
CA THR A 94 5.57 -8.84 27.40
C THR A 94 5.82 -10.13 26.61
N GLN A 95 5.56 -10.11 25.30
CA GLN A 95 5.73 -11.29 24.48
C GLN A 95 7.19 -11.69 24.28
N LEU A 96 8.12 -10.74 24.29
CA LEU A 96 9.56 -11.02 24.26
C LEU A 96 10.02 -11.79 25.50
N ASP A 97 9.46 -11.47 26.68
CA ASP A 97 9.78 -12.16 27.93
C ASP A 97 9.17 -13.56 27.99
N GLU A 98 8.00 -13.80 27.39
CA GLU A 98 7.32 -15.09 27.40
C GLU A 98 7.84 -16.06 26.33
N LEU A 99 7.79 -15.65 25.05
CA LEU A 99 8.17 -16.46 23.89
C LEU A 99 8.61 -15.56 22.76
N SER A 100 9.92 -15.34 22.64
CA SER A 100 10.48 -14.44 21.62
C SER A 100 10.47 -15.01 20.21
N PHE A 101 10.47 -16.35 20.06
CA PHE A 101 10.45 -17.05 18.77
C PHE A 101 9.79 -18.42 18.89
N CYS A 102 9.08 -18.82 17.86
CA CYS A 102 8.49 -20.15 17.72
C CYS A 102 8.89 -20.77 16.39
N THR A 103 9.51 -21.95 16.42
CA THR A 103 9.86 -22.66 15.18
C THR A 103 8.61 -23.14 14.44
N ARG A 104 8.61 -23.11 13.11
CA ARG A 104 7.43 -23.35 12.27
C ARG A 104 6.68 -24.66 12.50
N ARG A 105 7.34 -25.68 12.99
CA ARG A 105 6.70 -27.00 13.29
C ARG A 105 5.81 -26.96 14.53
N TYR A 106 5.90 -25.88 15.31
CA TYR A 106 5.08 -25.69 16.49
C TYR A 106 4.12 -24.53 16.27
N THR A 107 3.05 -24.53 16.99
CA THR A 107 2.15 -23.39 17.08
C THR A 107 2.36 -22.64 18.39
N ASN A 108 1.83 -21.43 18.47
CA ASN A 108 1.79 -20.66 19.71
C ASN A 108 0.44 -19.98 19.85
N ARG A 109 0.07 -19.69 21.09
CA ARG A 109 -1.25 -19.15 21.44
C ARG A 109 -1.53 -17.84 20.71
N VAL A 110 -0.57 -16.91 20.74
CA VAL A 110 -0.72 -15.55 20.21
C VAL A 110 -0.95 -15.55 18.70
N ALA A 111 -0.26 -16.43 17.95
CA ALA A 111 -0.49 -16.56 16.51
C ALA A 111 -1.88 -17.13 16.19
N VAL A 112 -2.38 -18.08 17.00
CA VAL A 112 -3.74 -18.61 16.85
C VAL A 112 -4.78 -17.53 17.16
N ASP A 113 -4.59 -16.75 18.22
CA ASP A 113 -5.49 -15.66 18.60
C ASP A 113 -5.54 -14.56 17.53
N LEU A 114 -4.39 -14.21 16.94
CA LEU A 114 -4.37 -13.27 15.83
C LEU A 114 -5.09 -13.81 14.58
N ALA A 115 -4.85 -15.08 14.22
CA ALA A 115 -5.54 -15.69 13.09
C ALA A 115 -7.07 -15.69 13.30
N LYS A 116 -7.51 -16.08 14.49
CA LYS A 116 -8.92 -16.03 14.88
C LYS A 116 -9.47 -14.61 14.80
N LYS A 117 -8.78 -13.62 15.39
CA LYS A 117 -9.20 -12.21 15.34
C LYS A 117 -9.33 -11.71 13.91
N LEU A 118 -8.37 -12.02 13.03
CA LEU A 118 -8.41 -11.61 11.63
C LEU A 118 -9.61 -12.23 10.89
N THR A 119 -9.91 -13.50 11.14
CA THR A 119 -11.09 -14.14 10.52
C THR A 119 -12.43 -13.64 11.09
N GLU A 120 -12.45 -13.17 12.34
CA GLU A 120 -13.66 -12.56 12.95
C GLU A 120 -13.98 -11.19 12.34
N ILE A 121 -12.96 -10.40 11.99
CA ILE A 121 -13.14 -9.04 11.45
C ILE A 121 -13.11 -8.98 9.92
N ALA A 122 -12.64 -10.04 9.25
CA ALA A 122 -12.56 -10.09 7.79
C ALA A 122 -13.96 -10.08 7.15
N PRO A 123 -14.13 -9.43 5.99
CA PRO A 123 -15.43 -9.39 5.33
C PRO A 123 -15.78 -10.75 4.68
N GLY A 124 -17.10 -11.04 4.66
CA GLY A 124 -17.65 -12.22 3.97
C GLY A 124 -17.20 -13.54 4.56
N ASP A 125 -16.69 -14.42 3.72
CA ASP A 125 -16.28 -15.79 4.04
C ASP A 125 -14.75 -16.02 4.09
N LEU A 126 -14.00 -14.94 4.25
CA LEU A 126 -12.54 -14.98 4.42
C LEU A 126 -12.17 -15.51 5.81
N ASN A 127 -11.78 -16.78 5.90
CA ASN A 127 -11.65 -17.51 7.17
C ASN A 127 -10.41 -18.39 7.33
N LYS A 128 -9.45 -18.32 6.38
CA LYS A 128 -8.14 -19.01 6.45
C LYS A 128 -7.00 -18.02 6.36
N VAL A 129 -6.05 -18.09 7.28
CA VAL A 129 -4.95 -17.11 7.38
C VAL A 129 -3.60 -17.81 7.16
N LEU A 130 -2.71 -17.16 6.41
CA LEU A 130 -1.30 -17.52 6.37
C LEU A 130 -0.45 -16.26 6.59
N PHE A 131 0.37 -16.29 7.64
CA PHE A 131 1.29 -15.20 7.99
C PHE A 131 2.62 -15.29 7.23
N CYS A 132 3.27 -14.13 7.06
CA CYS A 132 4.62 -14.04 6.52
C CYS A 132 5.31 -12.74 6.97
N PRO A 133 6.63 -12.58 6.78
CA PRO A 133 7.38 -11.45 7.35
C PRO A 133 7.17 -10.13 6.61
N GLY A 134 6.47 -10.08 5.49
CA GLY A 134 6.29 -8.82 4.76
C GLY A 134 5.36 -8.92 3.55
N GLY A 135 4.94 -7.75 3.06
CA GLY A 135 3.93 -7.65 2.00
C GLY A 135 4.31 -8.35 0.70
N THR A 136 5.53 -8.17 0.22
CA THR A 136 6.05 -8.88 -0.96
C THR A 136 5.88 -10.39 -0.85
N SER A 137 6.19 -10.96 0.32
CA SER A 137 6.02 -12.40 0.57
C SER A 137 4.54 -12.79 0.59
N ALA A 138 3.67 -11.95 1.14
CA ALA A 138 2.22 -12.20 1.17
C ALA A 138 1.63 -12.23 -0.25
N VAL A 139 1.99 -11.27 -1.09
CA VAL A 139 1.58 -11.24 -2.50
C VAL A 139 2.08 -12.49 -3.23
N GLY A 140 3.37 -12.87 -3.04
CA GLY A 140 3.92 -14.08 -3.64
C GLY A 140 3.20 -15.36 -3.17
N ILE A 141 2.72 -15.43 -1.93
CA ILE A 141 1.86 -16.51 -1.42
C ILE A 141 0.51 -16.48 -2.13
N ALA A 142 -0.16 -15.33 -2.20
CA ALA A 142 -1.47 -15.17 -2.83
C ALA A 142 -1.45 -15.62 -4.30
N LEU A 143 -0.42 -15.22 -5.06
CA LEU A 143 -0.24 -15.64 -6.46
C LEU A 143 -0.05 -17.16 -6.60
N LYS A 144 0.75 -17.78 -5.72
CA LYS A 144 0.94 -19.25 -5.75
C LYS A 144 -0.33 -19.97 -5.38
N LEU A 145 -1.07 -19.49 -4.38
CA LEU A 145 -2.35 -20.05 -4.00
C LEU A 145 -3.37 -19.97 -5.14
N ALA A 146 -3.47 -18.81 -5.79
CA ALA A 146 -4.36 -18.64 -6.94
C ALA A 146 -4.04 -19.59 -8.09
N ARG A 147 -2.74 -19.79 -8.40
CA ARG A 147 -2.30 -20.75 -9.42
C ARG A 147 -2.64 -22.18 -9.08
N LEU A 148 -2.48 -22.59 -7.83
CA LEU A 148 -2.82 -23.93 -7.37
C LEU A 148 -4.33 -24.18 -7.40
N ALA A 149 -5.11 -23.23 -6.91
CA ALA A 149 -6.57 -23.36 -6.82
C ALA A 149 -7.24 -23.39 -8.20
N THR A 150 -6.74 -22.62 -9.16
CA THR A 150 -7.34 -22.50 -10.50
C THR A 150 -6.71 -23.43 -11.55
N GLY A 151 -5.51 -23.95 -11.29
CA GLY A 151 -4.72 -24.67 -12.30
C GLY A 151 -4.22 -23.78 -13.44
N ARG A 152 -4.34 -22.45 -13.33
CA ARG A 152 -3.96 -21.44 -14.33
C ARG A 152 -2.72 -20.68 -13.85
N HIS A 153 -2.09 -19.87 -14.70
CA HIS A 153 -0.80 -19.26 -14.33
C HIS A 153 -0.67 -17.77 -14.59
N LYS A 154 -1.50 -17.17 -15.46
CA LYS A 154 -1.45 -15.73 -15.75
C LYS A 154 -2.17 -14.91 -14.68
N THR A 155 -1.79 -13.64 -14.57
CA THR A 155 -2.36 -12.69 -13.63
C THR A 155 -2.62 -11.38 -14.34
N ILE A 156 -3.79 -10.81 -14.15
CA ILE A 156 -4.08 -9.43 -14.54
C ILE A 156 -3.75 -8.52 -13.37
N SER A 157 -3.06 -7.40 -13.63
CA SER A 157 -2.85 -6.31 -12.67
C SER A 157 -2.98 -4.95 -13.35
N MET A 158 -2.91 -3.87 -12.56
CA MET A 158 -3.08 -2.52 -13.07
C MET A 158 -1.72 -1.89 -13.41
N TRP A 159 -1.67 -1.06 -14.47
CA TRP A 159 -0.57 -0.11 -14.62
C TRP A 159 -0.52 0.83 -13.41
N ASP A 160 0.66 1.34 -13.12
CA ASP A 160 0.95 2.18 -11.94
C ASP A 160 0.74 1.51 -10.57
N SER A 161 0.50 0.18 -10.51
CA SER A 161 0.37 -0.56 -9.25
C SER A 161 1.73 -0.96 -8.67
N PHE A 162 1.78 -1.13 -7.34
CA PHE A 162 2.94 -1.63 -6.62
C PHE A 162 2.56 -2.74 -5.65
N HIS A 163 3.08 -3.94 -5.88
CA HIS A 163 2.77 -5.14 -5.09
C HIS A 163 3.97 -5.74 -4.35
N GLY A 164 5.10 -5.02 -4.35
CA GLY A 164 6.35 -5.44 -3.70
C GLY A 164 7.55 -5.37 -4.62
N ALA A 165 8.74 -5.60 -4.06
CA ALA A 165 10.02 -5.39 -4.73
C ALA A 165 10.78 -6.68 -5.09
N SER A 166 10.22 -7.87 -4.83
CA SER A 166 10.81 -9.12 -5.34
C SER A 166 10.47 -9.34 -6.82
N LEU A 167 11.21 -10.21 -7.49
CA LEU A 167 11.09 -10.38 -8.94
C LEU A 167 9.68 -10.80 -9.38
N ASP A 168 8.98 -11.61 -8.61
CA ASP A 168 7.60 -12.03 -8.87
C ASP A 168 6.62 -10.85 -8.73
N THR A 169 6.75 -10.06 -7.68
CA THR A 169 5.84 -8.94 -7.41
C THR A 169 6.09 -7.72 -8.30
N ILE A 170 7.35 -7.40 -8.66
CA ILE A 170 7.61 -6.35 -9.67
C ILE A 170 7.19 -6.77 -11.08
N SER A 171 7.15 -8.08 -11.36
CA SER A 171 6.69 -8.59 -12.67
C SER A 171 5.21 -8.32 -12.90
N ILE A 172 4.41 -8.40 -11.85
CA ILE A 172 2.99 -8.06 -11.87
C ILE A 172 2.72 -6.60 -11.53
N GLY A 173 3.65 -5.89 -10.90
CA GLY A 173 3.52 -4.46 -10.64
C GLY A 173 3.55 -3.65 -11.93
N GLY A 174 2.81 -2.53 -11.96
CA GLY A 174 2.68 -1.66 -13.14
C GLY A 174 3.56 -0.42 -13.12
N GLU A 175 4.15 -0.08 -11.97
CA GLU A 175 4.88 1.17 -11.79
C GLU A 175 6.29 1.12 -12.43
N ALA A 176 6.55 2.07 -13.33
CA ALA A 176 7.75 2.09 -14.17
C ALA A 176 9.05 2.18 -13.34
N THR A 177 9.06 2.94 -12.24
CA THR A 177 10.23 3.14 -11.38
C THR A 177 10.83 1.84 -10.88
N PHE A 178 10.00 0.83 -10.60
CA PHE A 178 10.44 -0.46 -10.09
C PHE A 178 10.75 -1.50 -11.17
N ARG A 179 10.37 -1.25 -12.43
CA ARG A 179 10.46 -2.21 -13.53
C ARG A 179 11.57 -1.90 -14.53
N GLN A 180 11.88 -0.62 -14.71
CA GLN A 180 12.83 -0.20 -15.74
C GLN A 180 14.26 -0.67 -15.44
N GLY A 181 14.89 -1.32 -16.41
CA GLY A 181 16.27 -1.79 -16.33
C GLY A 181 16.50 -3.05 -15.48
N ILE A 182 15.45 -3.69 -14.93
CA ILE A 182 15.56 -4.86 -14.04
C ILE A 182 15.23 -6.18 -14.78
N GLY A 183 14.72 -6.10 -16.00
CA GLY A 183 14.31 -7.28 -16.76
C GLY A 183 15.43 -8.26 -17.12
N PRO A 184 15.06 -9.46 -17.61
CA PRO A 184 13.70 -9.85 -17.99
C PRO A 184 12.80 -10.11 -16.77
N LEU A 185 11.57 -9.63 -16.85
CA LEU A 185 10.55 -9.91 -15.84
C LEU A 185 9.92 -11.29 -16.07
N LEU A 186 9.27 -11.85 -15.05
CA LEU A 186 8.60 -13.14 -15.17
C LEU A 186 7.40 -13.03 -16.13
N PRO A 187 7.16 -14.05 -16.97
CA PRO A 187 6.03 -14.06 -17.90
C PRO A 187 4.69 -14.30 -17.20
N GLY A 188 3.61 -13.95 -17.89
CA GLY A 188 2.23 -14.20 -17.45
C GLY A 188 1.62 -13.08 -16.62
N ALA A 189 2.14 -11.86 -16.75
CA ALA A 189 1.55 -10.65 -16.20
C ALA A 189 0.91 -9.81 -17.32
N GLU A 190 -0.42 -9.70 -17.31
CA GLU A 190 -1.20 -8.86 -18.20
C GLU A 190 -1.55 -7.58 -17.46
N HIS A 191 -1.24 -6.41 -18.06
CA HIS A 191 -1.50 -5.13 -17.42
C HIS A 191 -2.65 -4.41 -18.09
N VAL A 192 -3.57 -3.90 -17.25
CA VAL A 192 -4.70 -3.09 -17.68
C VAL A 192 -4.59 -1.68 -17.11
N PRO A 193 -5.18 -0.66 -17.75
CA PRO A 193 -5.21 0.68 -17.20
C PRO A 193 -5.95 0.76 -15.87
N PRO A 194 -5.47 1.57 -14.90
CA PRO A 194 -6.18 1.80 -13.65
C PRO A 194 -7.46 2.62 -13.86
N SER A 195 -8.35 2.59 -12.86
CA SER A 195 -9.50 3.49 -12.82
C SER A 195 -9.04 4.88 -12.36
N ASP A 196 -8.76 5.76 -13.29
CA ASP A 196 -8.46 7.17 -13.04
C ASP A 196 -9.52 8.04 -13.70
N GLU A 197 -10.44 8.61 -12.94
CA GLU A 197 -11.49 9.45 -13.47
C GLU A 197 -10.95 10.79 -13.97
N TYR A 198 -9.96 11.37 -13.29
CA TYR A 198 -9.42 12.66 -13.68
C TYR A 198 -8.62 12.59 -14.99
N ARG A 199 -7.87 11.50 -15.23
CA ARG A 199 -7.08 11.26 -16.45
C ARG A 199 -7.55 10.04 -17.22
N CYS A 200 -8.87 9.89 -17.35
CA CYS A 200 -9.48 8.71 -17.95
C CYS A 200 -9.00 8.49 -19.38
N LEU A 201 -8.36 7.35 -19.64
CA LEU A 201 -7.86 6.98 -20.97
C LEU A 201 -8.98 6.79 -22.01
N TRP A 202 -10.20 6.52 -21.56
CA TRP A 202 -11.38 6.37 -22.44
C TRP A 202 -12.15 7.68 -22.63
N GLY A 203 -11.69 8.81 -22.08
CA GLY A 203 -12.33 10.11 -22.24
C GLY A 203 -13.71 10.21 -21.60
N CYS A 204 -13.95 9.51 -20.48
CA CYS A 204 -15.24 9.56 -19.80
C CYS A 204 -15.66 10.98 -19.41
N ASN A 205 -14.70 11.79 -18.95
CA ASN A 205 -14.95 13.19 -18.56
C ASN A 205 -15.39 14.07 -19.72
N GLU A 206 -14.91 13.79 -20.94
CA GLU A 206 -15.27 14.53 -22.16
C GLU A 206 -16.65 14.13 -22.68
N ARG A 207 -17.13 12.94 -22.31
CA ARG A 207 -18.41 12.38 -22.75
C ARG A 207 -19.55 12.59 -21.76
N GLY A 208 -19.26 13.28 -20.63
CA GLY A 208 -20.27 13.63 -19.62
C GLY A 208 -20.63 12.51 -18.65
N GLY A 209 -19.80 11.46 -18.50
CA GLY A 209 -20.00 10.42 -17.52
C GLY A 209 -19.13 9.18 -17.72
N CYS A 210 -18.91 8.42 -16.63
CA CYS A 210 -18.17 7.16 -16.66
C CYS A 210 -19.09 6.01 -17.13
N ASP A 211 -18.67 5.28 -18.16
CA ASP A 211 -19.33 4.10 -18.70
C ASP A 211 -18.61 2.78 -18.35
N LEU A 212 -17.68 2.82 -17.38
CA LEU A 212 -16.93 1.68 -16.84
C LEU A 212 -16.15 0.86 -17.90
N LYS A 213 -15.76 1.47 -19.03
CA LYS A 213 -14.96 0.78 -20.06
C LYS A 213 -13.67 0.19 -19.51
N CYS A 214 -13.06 0.83 -18.52
CA CYS A 214 -11.88 0.31 -17.85
C CYS A 214 -12.15 -1.02 -17.12
N ALA A 215 -13.29 -1.18 -16.46
CA ALA A 215 -13.70 -2.45 -15.85
C ALA A 215 -14.05 -3.50 -16.92
N SER A 216 -14.82 -3.12 -17.95
CA SER A 216 -15.16 -3.98 -19.07
C SER A 216 -13.93 -4.46 -19.85
N TYR A 217 -12.85 -3.67 -19.88
CA TYR A 217 -11.59 -4.08 -20.49
C TYR A 217 -10.90 -5.21 -19.72
N VAL A 218 -11.03 -5.24 -18.39
CA VAL A 218 -10.56 -6.38 -17.59
C VAL A 218 -11.26 -7.66 -18.02
N GLU A 219 -12.58 -7.63 -18.17
CA GLU A 219 -13.35 -8.78 -18.65
C GLU A 219 -12.93 -9.21 -20.07
N TYR A 220 -12.70 -8.25 -20.97
CA TYR A 220 -12.19 -8.54 -22.31
C TYR A 220 -10.86 -9.31 -22.26
N VAL A 221 -9.92 -8.93 -21.38
CA VAL A 221 -8.64 -9.64 -21.22
C VAL A 221 -8.88 -11.04 -20.63
N LEU A 222 -9.76 -11.19 -19.63
CA LEU A 222 -10.14 -12.49 -19.07
C LEU A 222 -10.67 -13.44 -20.17
N GLU A 223 -11.52 -12.94 -21.05
CA GLU A 223 -12.08 -13.69 -22.18
C GLU A 223 -11.00 -14.13 -23.18
N LYS A 224 -10.10 -13.19 -23.56
CA LYS A 224 -9.11 -13.46 -24.63
C LYS A 224 -7.98 -14.37 -24.17
N GLU A 225 -7.51 -14.20 -22.93
CA GLU A 225 -6.43 -15.00 -22.39
C GLU A 225 -6.90 -16.40 -21.94
N GLY A 226 -8.08 -16.51 -21.35
CA GLY A 226 -8.72 -17.78 -20.97
C GLY A 226 -8.04 -18.56 -19.84
N ASP A 227 -6.77 -18.28 -19.52
CA ASP A 227 -5.94 -18.97 -18.53
C ASP A 227 -5.49 -18.06 -17.37
N ILE A 228 -6.23 -17.01 -17.09
CA ILE A 228 -6.00 -16.09 -15.98
C ILE A 228 -6.35 -16.79 -14.65
N ALA A 229 -5.36 -16.90 -13.76
CA ALA A 229 -5.54 -17.42 -12.40
C ALA A 229 -6.19 -16.37 -11.49
N ALA A 230 -5.77 -15.12 -11.59
CA ALA A 230 -6.26 -14.06 -10.73
C ALA A 230 -6.19 -12.68 -11.38
N VAL A 231 -7.09 -11.81 -10.93
CA VAL A 231 -6.95 -10.34 -11.03
C VAL A 231 -6.45 -9.85 -9.67
N ILE A 232 -5.30 -9.19 -9.63
CA ILE A 232 -4.77 -8.58 -8.42
C ILE A 232 -4.77 -7.05 -8.54
N ALA A 233 -5.21 -6.38 -7.49
CA ALA A 233 -5.21 -4.92 -7.44
C ALA A 233 -5.14 -4.38 -6.01
N GLU A 234 -4.62 -3.16 -5.88
CA GLU A 234 -4.91 -2.30 -4.73
C GLU A 234 -6.33 -1.74 -4.94
N PRO A 235 -7.31 -1.99 -4.05
CA PRO A 235 -8.69 -1.49 -4.26
C PRO A 235 -8.75 0.04 -4.32
N VAL A 236 -7.81 0.71 -3.68
CA VAL A 236 -7.49 2.13 -3.83
C VAL A 236 -5.98 2.27 -3.91
N ARG A 237 -5.48 2.98 -4.87
CA ARG A 237 -4.04 3.23 -4.98
C ARG A 237 -3.55 4.17 -3.87
N SER A 238 -2.33 3.98 -3.37
CA SER A 238 -1.72 4.86 -2.34
C SER A 238 -1.51 6.31 -2.81
N THR A 239 -1.22 6.54 -4.10
CA THR A 239 -1.42 7.83 -4.77
C THR A 239 -2.85 7.81 -5.29
N PRO A 240 -3.83 8.47 -4.61
CA PRO A 240 -5.18 7.96 -4.61
C PRO A 240 -5.84 7.95 -5.99
N TYR A 241 -6.01 6.75 -6.53
CA TYR A 241 -7.04 6.44 -7.51
C TYR A 241 -8.16 5.77 -6.74
N ILE A 242 -9.30 6.43 -6.64
CA ILE A 242 -10.47 5.94 -5.89
C ILE A 242 -11.54 5.59 -6.90
N PRO A 243 -11.68 4.30 -7.27
CA PRO A 243 -12.70 3.90 -8.22
C PRO A 243 -14.09 4.03 -7.64
N ARG A 244 -15.09 4.13 -8.51
CA ARG A 244 -16.50 3.99 -8.11
C ARG A 244 -16.76 2.56 -7.63
N PRO A 245 -17.72 2.34 -6.74
CA PRO A 245 -18.09 0.99 -6.29
C PRO A 245 -18.38 0.04 -7.44
N GLU A 246 -19.10 0.51 -8.47
CA GLU A 246 -19.49 -0.27 -9.65
C GLU A 246 -18.29 -0.80 -10.45
N TYR A 247 -17.12 -0.15 -10.36
CA TYR A 247 -15.90 -0.63 -11.01
C TYR A 247 -15.47 -1.99 -10.44
N TRP A 248 -15.39 -2.09 -9.12
CA TRP A 248 -15.00 -3.35 -8.47
C TRP A 248 -16.10 -4.40 -8.53
N GLN A 249 -17.37 -4.00 -8.48
CA GLN A 249 -18.50 -4.92 -8.65
C GLN A 249 -18.47 -5.55 -10.05
N THR A 250 -18.22 -4.76 -11.10
CA THR A 250 -18.08 -5.25 -12.47
C THR A 250 -16.90 -6.24 -12.60
N ILE A 251 -15.76 -5.93 -11.99
CA ILE A 251 -14.58 -6.81 -12.02
C ILE A 251 -14.84 -8.10 -11.22
N ARG A 252 -15.51 -8.01 -10.05
CA ARG A 252 -15.89 -9.19 -9.26
C ARG A 252 -16.75 -10.14 -10.08
N GLU A 253 -17.79 -9.62 -10.69
CA GLU A 253 -18.69 -10.39 -11.56
C GLU A 253 -17.94 -11.01 -12.76
N ALA A 254 -17.01 -10.27 -13.36
CA ALA A 254 -16.19 -10.78 -14.46
C ALA A 254 -15.29 -11.93 -13.98
N CYS A 255 -14.63 -11.79 -12.83
CA CYS A 255 -13.83 -12.86 -12.23
C CYS A 255 -14.67 -14.11 -11.99
N ASP A 256 -15.88 -13.97 -11.45
CA ASP A 256 -16.81 -15.09 -11.19
C ASP A 256 -17.20 -15.81 -12.48
N ARG A 257 -17.58 -15.05 -13.52
CA ARG A 257 -17.95 -15.63 -14.83
C ARG A 257 -16.82 -16.41 -15.50
N HIS A 258 -15.59 -15.95 -15.34
CA HIS A 258 -14.41 -16.56 -15.99
C HIS A 258 -13.64 -17.52 -15.08
N GLY A 259 -14.06 -17.69 -13.82
CA GLY A 259 -13.41 -18.57 -12.84
C GLY A 259 -11.98 -18.11 -12.51
N ALA A 260 -11.70 -16.81 -12.54
CA ALA A 260 -10.49 -16.19 -12.04
C ALA A 260 -10.69 -15.72 -10.60
N LEU A 261 -9.65 -15.73 -9.77
CA LEU A 261 -9.75 -15.21 -8.41
C LEU A 261 -9.53 -13.70 -8.37
N LEU A 262 -10.23 -13.01 -7.49
CA LEU A 262 -9.96 -11.60 -7.17
C LEU A 262 -9.09 -11.51 -5.92
N ILE A 263 -7.93 -10.89 -6.05
CA ILE A 263 -6.99 -10.64 -4.95
C ILE A 263 -6.96 -9.14 -4.69
N PHE A 264 -7.31 -8.72 -3.48
CA PHE A 264 -7.11 -7.34 -3.07
C PHE A 264 -5.85 -7.20 -2.22
N ASP A 265 -4.92 -6.39 -2.70
CA ASP A 265 -3.73 -5.96 -1.98
C ASP A 265 -4.05 -4.71 -1.16
N GLU A 266 -4.42 -4.92 0.09
CA GLU A 266 -4.70 -3.85 1.05
C GLU A 266 -3.54 -3.56 2.00
N ILE A 267 -2.34 -4.03 1.69
CA ILE A 267 -1.14 -3.79 2.48
C ILE A 267 -0.99 -2.30 2.85
N PRO A 268 -1.22 -1.33 1.94
CA PRO A 268 -1.03 0.09 2.27
C PRO A 268 -2.15 0.72 3.10
N HIS A 269 -3.37 0.21 3.07
CA HIS A 269 -4.53 0.99 3.51
C HIS A 269 -5.61 0.22 4.28
N ALA A 270 -5.42 -1.05 4.60
CA ALA A 270 -6.24 -1.75 5.59
C ALA A 270 -6.06 -1.16 6.99
N LEU A 271 -6.83 -1.66 7.92
CA LEU A 271 -6.78 -1.33 9.35
C LEU A 271 -7.16 0.13 9.64
N GLY A 272 -8.31 0.55 9.12
CA GLY A 272 -8.95 1.82 9.46
C GLY A 272 -8.61 2.99 8.55
N ARG A 273 -7.54 2.93 7.72
CA ARG A 273 -7.06 4.06 6.91
C ARG A 273 -8.13 4.72 6.04
N THR A 274 -9.01 3.93 5.43
CA THR A 274 -10.04 4.41 4.50
C THR A 274 -11.41 4.63 5.15
N GLY A 275 -11.46 4.63 6.49
CA GLY A 275 -12.73 4.78 7.23
C GLY A 275 -13.48 3.48 7.48
N LYS A 276 -12.92 2.35 7.08
CA LYS A 276 -13.38 0.98 7.34
C LYS A 276 -12.20 0.13 7.79
N MET A 277 -12.44 -1.00 8.45
CA MET A 277 -11.38 -1.91 8.85
C MET A 277 -10.60 -2.42 7.62
N PHE A 278 -11.32 -2.79 6.58
CA PHE A 278 -10.77 -3.15 5.28
C PHE A 278 -11.30 -2.24 4.18
N THR A 279 -10.46 -1.91 3.22
CA THR A 279 -10.78 -0.95 2.15
C THR A 279 -11.88 -1.47 1.22
N CYS A 280 -11.92 -2.77 0.94
CA CYS A 280 -12.92 -3.42 0.09
C CYS A 280 -14.36 -3.22 0.58
N GLU A 281 -14.55 -3.02 1.88
CA GLU A 281 -15.86 -2.75 2.48
C GLU A 281 -16.50 -1.46 1.94
N ASN A 282 -15.69 -0.47 1.53
CA ASN A 282 -16.20 0.76 0.92
C ASN A 282 -16.85 0.53 -0.46
N PHE A 283 -16.54 -0.58 -1.11
CA PHE A 283 -17.02 -0.92 -2.46
C PHE A 283 -18.08 -2.01 -2.44
N GLY A 284 -18.37 -2.60 -1.28
CA GLY A 284 -19.30 -3.74 -1.15
C GLY A 284 -18.85 -4.98 -1.91
N VAL A 285 -17.54 -5.19 -2.04
CA VAL A 285 -16.95 -6.32 -2.75
C VAL A 285 -16.04 -7.11 -1.81
N VAL A 286 -16.24 -8.41 -1.74
CA VAL A 286 -15.37 -9.35 -1.01
C VAL A 286 -14.43 -10.01 -2.02
N PRO A 287 -13.09 -9.92 -1.84
CA PRO A 287 -12.15 -10.66 -2.69
C PRO A 287 -12.11 -12.14 -2.30
N ASP A 288 -11.52 -12.97 -3.15
CA ASP A 288 -11.24 -14.37 -2.82
C ASP A 288 -10.03 -14.48 -1.88
N ILE A 289 -9.08 -13.57 -2.02
CA ILE A 289 -7.89 -13.46 -1.18
C ILE A 289 -7.66 -12.00 -0.84
N LEU A 290 -7.58 -11.69 0.44
CA LEU A 290 -7.23 -10.38 0.96
C LEU A 290 -5.78 -10.41 1.47
N VAL A 291 -4.95 -9.45 1.03
CA VAL A 291 -3.56 -9.32 1.46
C VAL A 291 -3.41 -8.10 2.34
N ILE A 292 -2.86 -8.27 3.54
CA ILE A 292 -2.65 -7.19 4.52
C ILE A 292 -1.21 -7.19 5.04
N GLY A 293 -0.75 -6.03 5.52
CA GLY A 293 0.62 -5.88 6.02
C GLY A 293 0.86 -4.50 6.61
N LYS A 294 2.08 -3.99 6.47
CA LYS A 294 2.48 -2.64 6.94
C LYS A 294 1.98 -2.33 8.35
N GLY A 295 0.87 -1.62 8.50
CA GLY A 295 0.27 -1.25 9.78
C GLY A 295 -0.12 -2.43 10.67
N LEU A 296 -0.24 -3.65 10.14
CA LEU A 296 -0.57 -4.83 10.91
C LEU A 296 0.39 -5.06 12.08
N GLY A 297 1.68 -4.79 11.89
CA GLY A 297 2.69 -4.89 12.95
C GLY A 297 2.82 -3.65 13.85
N GLY A 298 1.83 -2.74 13.84
CA GLY A 298 1.78 -1.55 14.68
C GLY A 298 2.88 -0.51 14.40
N GLY A 299 3.44 -0.52 13.18
CA GLY A 299 4.57 0.34 12.80
C GLY A 299 5.91 -0.07 13.41
N VAL A 300 5.97 -1.19 14.12
CA VAL A 300 7.17 -1.67 14.83
C VAL A 300 7.72 -2.96 14.24
N PHE A 301 6.87 -3.98 14.05
CA PHE A 301 7.29 -5.27 13.50
C PHE A 301 6.81 -5.48 12.06
N PRO A 302 7.69 -6.00 11.17
CA PRO A 302 7.26 -6.45 9.87
C PRO A 302 6.41 -7.72 10.00
N LEU A 303 5.13 -7.61 9.66
CA LEU A 303 4.17 -8.71 9.60
C LEU A 303 3.20 -8.46 8.44
N ALA A 304 2.90 -9.52 7.72
CA ALA A 304 1.88 -9.54 6.70
C ALA A 304 1.08 -10.85 6.74
N ALA A 305 -0.08 -10.85 6.15
CA ALA A 305 -0.93 -12.03 6.05
C ALA A 305 -1.70 -12.04 4.73
N ILE A 306 -2.05 -13.21 4.26
CA ILE A 306 -3.21 -13.42 3.41
C ILE A 306 -4.37 -13.95 4.24
N ILE A 307 -5.57 -13.52 3.88
CA ILE A 307 -6.83 -14.07 4.41
C ILE A 307 -7.61 -14.57 3.19
N ALA A 308 -7.94 -15.83 3.16
CA ALA A 308 -8.58 -16.47 2.00
C ALA A 308 -9.84 -17.23 2.41
N ARG A 309 -10.69 -17.58 1.45
CA ARG A 309 -11.82 -18.46 1.67
C ARG A 309 -11.33 -19.88 1.97
N GLU A 310 -12.13 -20.65 2.71
CA GLU A 310 -11.79 -22.01 3.12
C GLU A 310 -11.63 -22.99 1.94
N ASP A 311 -12.41 -22.85 0.88
CA ASP A 311 -12.32 -23.68 -0.32
C ASP A 311 -10.99 -23.51 -1.08
N LEU A 312 -10.23 -22.45 -0.80
CA LEU A 312 -8.89 -22.22 -1.32
C LEU A 312 -7.78 -22.89 -0.48
N ASP A 313 -8.09 -23.60 0.59
CA ASP A 313 -7.12 -24.36 1.40
C ASP A 313 -6.70 -25.66 0.70
N VAL A 314 -6.11 -25.54 -0.49
CA VAL A 314 -5.78 -26.63 -1.41
C VAL A 314 -4.29 -26.99 -1.45
N ALA A 315 -3.48 -26.39 -0.60
CA ALA A 315 -2.01 -26.48 -0.68
C ALA A 315 -1.39 -27.39 0.40
N ALA A 316 -2.14 -28.35 0.96
CA ALA A 316 -1.68 -29.18 2.07
C ALA A 316 -0.40 -29.99 1.74
N ASP A 317 -0.16 -30.32 0.48
CA ASP A 317 1.00 -31.05 -0.04
C ASP A 317 2.03 -30.15 -0.75
N ARG A 318 1.90 -28.82 -0.64
CA ARG A 318 2.74 -27.83 -1.29
C ARG A 318 3.23 -26.77 -0.31
N ALA A 319 4.36 -26.14 -0.60
CA ALA A 319 4.89 -25.01 0.17
C ALA A 319 4.50 -23.68 -0.50
N LEU A 320 3.44 -23.04 -0.05
CA LEU A 320 3.09 -21.68 -0.47
C LEU A 320 4.06 -20.65 0.08
N GLY A 321 4.36 -20.74 1.38
CA GLY A 321 5.41 -20.03 2.08
C GLY A 321 6.41 -21.02 2.67
N HIS A 322 7.46 -20.55 3.23
CA HIS A 322 8.43 -21.30 4.04
C HIS A 322 9.32 -20.29 4.75
N TYR A 323 8.66 -19.36 5.43
CA TYR A 323 9.37 -18.26 6.07
C TYR A 323 9.70 -18.61 7.52
N THR A 324 10.94 -18.35 7.93
CA THR A 324 11.41 -18.63 9.28
C THR A 324 10.56 -17.93 10.35
N HIS A 325 10.08 -16.72 10.04
CA HIS A 325 9.31 -15.87 10.96
C HIS A 325 7.79 -15.86 10.65
N GLU A 326 7.26 -16.82 9.91
CA GLU A 326 5.81 -17.02 9.90
C GLU A 326 5.36 -17.40 11.33
N LYS A 327 4.21 -16.91 11.79
CA LYS A 327 3.73 -17.09 13.17
C LYS A 327 4.70 -16.59 14.27
N ASN A 328 5.52 -15.54 13.97
CA ASN A 328 6.35 -14.93 14.98
C ASN A 328 5.48 -14.38 16.13
N PRO A 329 5.66 -14.85 17.39
CA PRO A 329 4.76 -14.50 18.47
C PRO A 329 4.81 -13.02 18.82
N VAL A 330 5.98 -12.37 18.73
CA VAL A 330 6.14 -10.95 19.04
C VAL A 330 5.42 -10.08 18.01
N ALA A 331 5.58 -10.41 16.73
CA ALA A 331 4.85 -9.72 15.65
C ALA A 331 3.32 -9.92 15.76
N CYS A 332 2.88 -11.13 16.15
CA CYS A 332 1.47 -11.41 16.37
C CYS A 332 0.90 -10.66 17.58
N ALA A 333 1.66 -10.50 18.66
CA ALA A 333 1.26 -9.71 19.82
C ALA A 333 1.12 -8.21 19.45
N ALA A 334 2.08 -7.68 18.69
CA ALA A 334 2.00 -6.32 18.16
C ALA A 334 0.73 -6.10 17.33
N ALA A 335 0.40 -7.06 16.45
CA ALA A 335 -0.79 -7.00 15.60
C ALA A 335 -2.11 -7.04 16.39
N LEU A 336 -2.20 -7.93 17.38
CA LEU A 336 -3.38 -7.99 18.27
C LEU A 336 -3.59 -6.68 19.02
N ALA A 337 -2.53 -6.11 19.60
CA ALA A 337 -2.60 -4.82 20.29
C ALA A 337 -2.98 -3.69 19.32
N THR A 338 -2.46 -3.71 18.09
CA THR A 338 -2.82 -2.73 17.05
C THR A 338 -4.30 -2.78 16.70
N ILE A 339 -4.84 -3.98 16.45
CA ILE A 339 -6.26 -4.15 16.11
C ILE A 339 -7.13 -3.73 17.29
N ALA A 340 -6.81 -4.16 18.52
CA ALA A 340 -7.52 -3.78 19.71
C ALA A 340 -7.56 -2.24 19.89
N TYR A 341 -6.44 -1.58 19.74
CA TYR A 341 -6.35 -0.12 19.83
C TYR A 341 -7.23 0.58 18.79
N ILE A 342 -7.25 0.10 17.54
CA ILE A 342 -8.09 0.65 16.47
C ILE A 342 -9.58 0.52 16.84
N GLU A 343 -10.01 -0.64 17.36
CA GLU A 343 -11.39 -0.90 17.74
C GLU A 343 -11.80 -0.09 18.97
N GLU A 344 -11.02 -0.14 20.05
CA GLU A 344 -11.30 0.54 21.32
C GLU A 344 -11.39 2.06 21.19
N HIS A 345 -10.58 2.64 20.30
CA HIS A 345 -10.56 4.09 20.06
C HIS A 345 -11.39 4.51 18.83
N ASN A 346 -12.09 3.55 18.21
CA ASN A 346 -12.94 3.79 17.02
C ASN A 346 -12.21 4.56 15.90
N LEU A 347 -10.92 4.20 15.66
CA LEU A 347 -10.06 4.96 14.75
C LEU A 347 -10.52 4.91 13.29
N ALA A 348 -11.22 3.86 12.85
CA ALA A 348 -11.76 3.79 11.50
C ALA A 348 -12.81 4.90 11.28
N GLU A 349 -13.73 5.09 12.21
CA GLU A 349 -14.72 6.16 12.12
C GLU A 349 -14.06 7.54 12.21
N HIS A 350 -13.10 7.72 13.12
CA HIS A 350 -12.33 8.95 13.21
C HIS A 350 -11.60 9.27 11.89
N ALA A 351 -11.01 8.26 11.23
CA ALA A 351 -10.39 8.43 9.92
C ALA A 351 -11.39 8.86 8.85
N ARG A 352 -12.63 8.33 8.88
CA ARG A 352 -13.71 8.71 7.98
C ARG A 352 -14.09 10.19 8.16
N GLU A 353 -14.31 10.60 9.40
CA GLU A 353 -14.74 11.97 9.74
C GLU A 353 -13.65 13.01 9.40
N MET A 354 -12.42 12.76 9.84
CA MET A 354 -11.30 13.67 9.58
C MET A 354 -10.91 13.71 8.10
N GLY A 355 -11.03 12.56 7.42
CA GLY A 355 -10.82 12.49 5.97
C GLY A 355 -11.85 13.33 5.20
N SER A 356 -13.14 13.22 5.55
CA SER A 356 -14.20 14.03 4.95
C SER A 356 -13.95 15.53 5.17
N TYR A 357 -13.61 15.92 6.40
CA TYR A 357 -13.25 17.30 6.72
C TYR A 357 -12.06 17.81 5.90
N ALA A 358 -11.01 17.01 5.79
CA ALA A 358 -9.80 17.40 5.04
C ALA A 358 -10.09 17.53 3.54
N VAL A 359 -10.84 16.60 2.95
CA VAL A 359 -11.23 16.66 1.52
C VAL A 359 -12.07 17.90 1.23
N GLU A 360 -13.04 18.24 2.09
CA GLU A 360 -13.82 19.46 1.95
C GLU A 360 -12.93 20.72 1.96
N ARG A 361 -11.96 20.78 2.87
CA ARG A 361 -11.00 21.89 2.94
C ARG A 361 -10.11 21.97 1.70
N MET A 362 -9.67 20.83 1.19
CA MET A 362 -8.87 20.77 -0.03
C MET A 362 -9.69 21.18 -1.26
N GLN A 363 -10.98 20.81 -1.34
CA GLN A 363 -11.89 21.25 -2.40
C GLN A 363 -12.09 22.77 -2.39
N ALA A 364 -12.29 23.36 -1.23
CA ALA A 364 -12.34 24.82 -1.08
C ALA A 364 -11.02 25.51 -1.52
N MET A 365 -9.87 24.86 -1.30
CA MET A 365 -8.60 25.33 -1.85
C MET A 365 -8.55 25.22 -3.38
N MET A 366 -9.09 24.16 -3.97
CA MET A 366 -9.13 23.95 -5.43
C MET A 366 -9.94 25.05 -6.15
N GLU A 367 -10.99 25.57 -5.50
CA GLU A 367 -11.75 26.72 -6.02
C GLU A 367 -10.92 27.99 -6.02
N LYS A 368 -10.05 28.17 -5.01
CA LYS A 368 -9.25 29.38 -4.82
C LYS A 368 -7.94 29.36 -5.60
N TYR A 369 -7.31 28.18 -5.76
CA TYR A 369 -5.98 28.07 -6.34
C TYR A 369 -6.02 27.31 -7.68
N PRO A 370 -5.73 28.00 -8.81
CA PRO A 370 -5.76 27.37 -10.15
C PRO A 370 -4.81 26.18 -10.31
N LEU A 371 -3.74 26.13 -9.50
CA LEU A 371 -2.75 25.07 -9.51
C LEU A 371 -3.33 23.70 -9.10
N ILE A 372 -4.41 23.67 -8.31
CA ILE A 372 -5.04 22.43 -7.86
C ILE A 372 -6.04 21.99 -8.93
N GLY A 373 -5.72 20.90 -9.64
CA GLY A 373 -6.54 20.37 -10.72
C GLY A 373 -7.61 19.41 -10.26
N ASP A 374 -7.29 18.60 -9.23
CA ASP A 374 -8.21 17.59 -8.67
C ASP A 374 -7.93 17.36 -7.19
N VAL A 375 -8.98 17.00 -6.46
CA VAL A 375 -8.93 16.60 -5.05
C VAL A 375 -9.74 15.33 -4.86
N ARG A 376 -9.12 14.33 -4.26
CA ARG A 376 -9.76 13.04 -3.99
C ARG A 376 -9.34 12.49 -2.63
N GLY A 377 -10.20 11.72 -2.00
CA GLY A 377 -9.91 11.09 -0.70
C GLY A 377 -10.94 10.06 -0.29
N LEU A 378 -10.49 9.10 0.51
CA LEU A 378 -11.29 8.09 1.15
C LEU A 378 -10.70 7.84 2.55
N GLY A 379 -11.41 8.25 3.59
CA GLY A 379 -10.83 8.35 4.93
C GLY A 379 -9.59 9.25 4.93
N LEU A 380 -8.53 8.83 5.57
CA LEU A 380 -7.24 9.55 5.61
C LEU A 380 -6.30 9.22 4.44
N LEU A 381 -6.77 8.53 3.43
CA LEU A 381 -6.06 8.36 2.17
C LEU A 381 -6.56 9.44 1.19
N MET A 382 -5.79 10.51 1.02
CA MET A 382 -6.21 11.67 0.25
C MET A 382 -5.06 12.27 -0.57
N GLY A 383 -5.40 13.00 -1.62
CA GLY A 383 -4.43 13.68 -2.46
C GLY A 383 -5.00 14.85 -3.23
N MET A 384 -4.11 15.76 -3.57
CA MET A 384 -4.35 16.85 -4.52
C MET A 384 -3.46 16.66 -5.74
N GLU A 385 -4.04 16.73 -6.92
CA GLU A 385 -3.26 16.74 -8.14
C GLU A 385 -2.96 18.18 -8.56
N LEU A 386 -1.68 18.51 -8.68
CA LEU A 386 -1.25 19.84 -9.11
C LEU A 386 -1.03 19.87 -10.62
N VAL A 387 -1.62 20.85 -11.29
CA VAL A 387 -1.56 21.06 -12.72
C VAL A 387 -1.26 22.51 -13.07
N ARG A 388 -0.51 22.74 -14.15
CA ARG A 388 -0.23 24.09 -14.67
C ARG A 388 -1.43 24.65 -15.42
N ASP A 389 -2.21 23.78 -16.03
CA ASP A 389 -3.42 24.12 -16.79
C ASP A 389 -4.50 23.07 -16.56
N LYS A 390 -5.68 23.50 -16.12
CA LYS A 390 -6.81 22.61 -15.81
C LYS A 390 -7.43 21.96 -17.06
N THR A 391 -7.26 22.59 -18.23
CA THR A 391 -7.83 22.08 -19.50
C THR A 391 -6.95 20.98 -20.07
N THR A 392 -5.64 21.23 -20.19
CA THR A 392 -4.67 20.25 -20.71
C THR A 392 -4.26 19.23 -19.63
N ARG A 393 -4.49 19.56 -18.37
CA ARG A 393 -4.06 18.78 -17.19
C ARG A 393 -2.55 18.55 -17.16
N GLU A 394 -1.76 19.50 -17.68
CA GLU A 394 -0.31 19.44 -17.62
C GLU A 394 0.16 19.37 -16.16
N ARG A 395 0.95 18.35 -15.82
CA ARG A 395 1.41 18.12 -14.46
C ARG A 395 2.36 19.21 -13.99
N ALA A 396 2.12 19.77 -12.81
CA ALA A 396 2.93 20.81 -12.16
C ALA A 396 3.99 20.18 -11.24
N THR A 397 4.90 19.37 -11.81
CA THR A 397 5.89 18.58 -11.04
C THR A 397 6.84 19.47 -10.24
N ASP A 398 7.37 20.55 -10.84
CA ASP A 398 8.28 21.49 -10.16
C ASP A 398 7.60 22.25 -9.03
N GLU A 399 6.32 22.58 -9.22
CA GLU A 399 5.47 23.24 -8.25
C GLU A 399 5.13 22.30 -7.08
N ALA A 400 4.86 21.01 -7.37
CA ALA A 400 4.63 20.00 -6.34
C ALA A 400 5.87 19.80 -5.46
N GLU A 401 7.06 19.71 -6.07
CA GLU A 401 8.33 19.65 -5.35
C GLU A 401 8.55 20.90 -4.50
N ALA A 402 8.18 22.11 -5.01
CA ALA A 402 8.28 23.33 -4.25
C ALA A 402 7.37 23.33 -3.00
N VAL A 403 6.13 22.83 -3.12
CA VAL A 403 5.20 22.67 -2.00
C VAL A 403 5.78 21.69 -0.97
N MET A 404 6.31 20.54 -1.40
CA MET A 404 6.92 19.55 -0.52
C MET A 404 8.05 20.14 0.33
N TYR A 405 9.02 20.81 -0.28
CA TYR A 405 10.14 21.43 0.46
C TYR A 405 9.72 22.63 1.31
N SER A 406 8.67 23.36 0.93
CA SER A 406 8.10 24.41 1.77
C SER A 406 7.40 23.86 3.01
N ALA A 407 6.79 22.67 2.91
CA ALA A 407 6.16 22.02 4.05
C ALA A 407 7.18 21.42 5.03
N LEU A 408 8.41 21.16 4.59
CA LEU A 408 9.52 20.67 5.42
C LEU A 408 10.27 21.81 6.16
N SER A 409 10.02 23.06 5.83
CA SER A 409 10.68 24.24 6.39
C SER A 409 9.81 24.92 7.44
#